data_6e547b14807314bd7d5f0437c22c3f63
#
_entry.id   6e547b14807314bd7d5f0437c22c3f63
#
_cell.length_a   1.000
_cell.length_b   1.000
_cell.length_c   1.000
_cell.angle_alpha   90.00
_cell.angle_beta   90.00
_cell.angle_gamma   90.00
#
_symmetry.space_group_name_H-M   'P 1'
#
loop_
_entity.id
_entity.type
_entity.pdbx_description
1 polymer ?
#
loop_
_entity_poly.entity_id
_entity_poly.type
_entity_poly.pdbx_seq_one_letter_code
_entity_poly.pdbx_strand_id
1 'polypeptide(L)'
;RTTVQDKGRLGYQNSGFAPGGFIDKVASRMANVLVDNQDDEAVLEFCLIGPILEFDEEVNLAVCGGDFGIDVGGKVYPADKAVHVPAGATVRITTGNAGTYGSLAVAGGLDIPEVMGSRSTNLRCGIGGFEGRALRAGDVIGLRHPEKGQQDLSWRWVPEQIGRASCRERV
;
A
#
# COMPACT_ATOMS: atom_id res chain seq x y z
N ARG A 1 12.31 -0.19 -3.86
CA ARG A 1 11.65 -1.35 -4.51
C ARG A 1 10.21 -1.42 -4.03
N THR A 2 9.26 -1.54 -4.95
CA THR A 2 7.81 -1.61 -4.67
C THR A 2 7.24 -2.93 -5.20
N THR A 3 6.39 -3.60 -4.42
CA THR A 3 5.69 -4.85 -4.78
C THR A 3 4.24 -4.76 -4.35
N VAL A 4 3.37 -5.52 -5.01
CA VAL A 4 1.99 -5.72 -4.56
C VAL A 4 2.00 -6.78 -3.46
N GLN A 5 1.38 -6.49 -2.32
CA GLN A 5 1.26 -7.43 -1.21
C GLN A 5 -0.16 -7.40 -0.63
N ASP A 6 -0.64 -8.55 -0.17
CA ASP A 6 -1.89 -8.73 0.55
C ASP A 6 -1.66 -9.59 1.82
N LYS A 7 -2.69 -10.23 2.35
CA LYS A 7 -2.60 -11.14 3.52
C LYS A 7 -1.64 -12.33 3.33
N GLY A 8 -1.27 -12.62 2.09
CA GLY A 8 -0.39 -13.73 1.74
C GLY A 8 -1.12 -15.01 1.33
N ARG A 9 -0.33 -15.94 0.82
CA ARG A 9 -0.73 -17.21 0.18
C ARG A 9 -0.72 -18.33 1.21
N LEU A 10 -1.85 -18.52 1.89
CA LEU A 10 -1.98 -19.52 2.96
C LEU A 10 -2.37 -20.90 2.39
N GLY A 11 -1.93 -21.96 3.06
CA GLY A 11 -2.32 -23.34 2.74
C GLY A 11 -1.44 -24.07 1.72
N TYR A 12 -0.40 -23.43 1.18
CA TYR A 12 0.47 -24.02 0.16
C TYR A 12 1.90 -24.31 0.64
N GLN A 13 2.13 -24.24 1.94
CA GLN A 13 3.46 -24.50 2.53
C GLN A 13 3.93 -25.92 2.28
N ASN A 14 3.01 -26.89 2.30
CA ASN A 14 3.31 -28.31 1.99
C ASN A 14 3.79 -28.52 0.55
N SER A 15 3.47 -27.57 -0.34
CA SER A 15 3.92 -27.56 -1.74
C SER A 15 5.18 -26.69 -1.94
N GLY A 16 5.82 -26.25 -0.85
CA GLY A 16 7.05 -25.47 -0.90
C GLY A 16 6.87 -23.97 -1.13
N PHE A 17 5.63 -23.46 -1.13
CA PHE A 17 5.37 -22.04 -1.28
C PHE A 17 5.34 -21.34 0.08
N ALA A 18 6.19 -20.32 0.25
CA ALA A 18 6.11 -19.45 1.41
C ALA A 18 4.81 -18.61 1.36
N PRO A 19 4.16 -18.35 2.49
CA PRO A 19 2.94 -17.54 2.52
C PRO A 19 3.12 -16.15 1.91
N GLY A 20 4.27 -15.50 2.14
CA GLY A 20 4.49 -14.11 1.74
C GLY A 20 3.52 -13.17 2.46
N GLY A 21 3.12 -12.13 1.76
CA GLY A 21 2.18 -11.14 2.26
C GLY A 21 2.86 -9.95 2.92
N PHE A 22 2.05 -9.11 3.55
CA PHE A 22 2.49 -7.89 4.22
C PHE A 22 3.68 -8.12 5.16
N ILE A 23 4.71 -7.29 5.07
CA ILE A 23 5.78 -7.23 6.07
C ILE A 23 5.26 -6.54 7.34
N ASP A 24 4.65 -5.35 7.18
CA ASP A 24 3.94 -4.67 8.26
C ASP A 24 2.42 -4.84 8.10
N LYS A 25 1.89 -5.85 8.76
CA LYS A 25 0.45 -6.17 8.70
C LYS A 25 -0.42 -5.08 9.30
N VAL A 26 0.06 -4.38 10.31
CA VAL A 26 -0.72 -3.33 10.98
C VAL A 26 -0.81 -2.12 10.05
N ALA A 27 0.32 -1.66 9.53
CA ALA A 27 0.36 -0.53 8.61
C ALA A 27 -0.47 -0.79 7.34
N SER A 28 -0.35 -1.98 6.75
CA SER A 28 -1.09 -2.32 5.53
C SER A 28 -2.61 -2.35 5.75
N ARG A 29 -3.05 -2.93 6.86
CA ARG A 29 -4.47 -2.93 7.23
C ARG A 29 -4.99 -1.53 7.52
N MET A 30 -4.21 -0.72 8.24
CA MET A 30 -4.59 0.67 8.53
C MET A 30 -4.71 1.49 7.25
N ALA A 31 -3.77 1.36 6.31
CA ALA A 31 -3.84 2.03 5.02
C ALA A 31 -5.13 1.67 4.27
N ASN A 32 -5.50 0.38 4.24
CA ASN A 32 -6.73 -0.09 3.62
C ASN A 32 -7.99 0.47 4.30
N VAL A 33 -8.05 0.43 5.63
CA VAL A 33 -9.20 0.97 6.39
C VAL A 33 -9.38 2.47 6.16
N LEU A 34 -8.28 3.23 6.06
CA LEU A 34 -8.34 4.67 5.78
C LEU A 34 -9.00 5.00 4.44
N VAL A 35 -8.83 4.14 3.43
CA VAL A 35 -9.42 4.33 2.09
C VAL A 35 -10.67 3.49 1.85
N ASP A 36 -11.30 2.98 2.90
CA ASP A 36 -12.55 2.19 2.85
C ASP A 36 -12.43 0.89 2.03
N ASN A 37 -11.28 0.29 2.02
CA ASN A 37 -11.05 -1.06 1.50
C ASN A 37 -11.29 -2.12 2.59
N GLN A 38 -11.41 -3.39 2.18
CA GLN A 38 -11.26 -4.50 3.12
C GLN A 38 -9.85 -4.47 3.71
N ASP A 39 -9.69 -4.86 4.97
CA ASP A 39 -8.42 -4.74 5.71
C ASP A 39 -7.30 -5.63 5.15
N ASP A 40 -7.63 -6.66 4.40
CA ASP A 40 -6.71 -7.59 3.74
C ASP A 40 -6.53 -7.34 2.22
N GLU A 41 -7.05 -6.21 1.72
CA GLU A 41 -6.91 -5.82 0.32
C GLU A 41 -5.43 -5.61 -0.06
N ALA A 42 -5.12 -5.84 -1.35
CA ALA A 42 -3.76 -5.65 -1.85
C ALA A 42 -3.32 -4.18 -1.79
N VAL A 43 -2.09 -3.96 -1.32
CA VAL A 43 -1.44 -2.65 -1.26
C VAL A 43 -0.13 -2.65 -2.05
N LEU A 44 0.38 -1.46 -2.36
CA LEU A 44 1.75 -1.28 -2.79
C LEU A 44 2.66 -1.19 -1.57
N GLU A 45 3.46 -2.21 -1.33
CA GLU A 45 4.46 -2.22 -0.27
C GLU A 45 5.81 -1.79 -0.82
N PHE A 46 6.46 -0.85 -0.17
CA PHE A 46 7.76 -0.31 -0.59
C PHE A 46 8.75 -0.22 0.58
N CYS A 47 10.04 -0.18 0.23
CA CYS A 47 11.14 -0.15 1.18
C CYS A 47 12.01 1.09 0.94
N LEU A 48 12.20 1.91 1.97
CA LEU A 48 12.98 3.14 2.05
C LEU A 48 12.48 4.25 1.12
N ILE A 49 12.46 4.01 -0.17
CA ILE A 49 12.03 4.98 -1.19
C ILE A 49 10.68 4.54 -1.73
N GLY A 50 9.68 5.39 -1.60
CA GLY A 50 8.35 5.15 -2.12
C GLY A 50 8.25 5.33 -3.64
N PRO A 51 7.17 4.86 -4.24
CA PRO A 51 6.91 5.00 -5.66
C PRO A 51 6.58 6.46 -6.03
N ILE A 52 6.72 6.74 -7.33
CA ILE A 52 6.10 7.89 -7.98
C ILE A 52 4.98 7.31 -8.83
N LEU A 53 3.76 7.81 -8.64
CA LEU A 53 2.55 7.32 -9.29
C LEU A 53 1.88 8.48 -10.01
N GLU A 54 1.22 8.17 -11.13
CA GLU A 54 0.33 9.07 -11.84
C GLU A 54 -1.03 8.41 -11.92
N PHE A 55 -2.10 9.16 -11.72
CA PHE A 55 -3.47 8.66 -11.71
C PHE A 55 -4.26 9.33 -12.82
N ASP A 56 -4.83 8.53 -13.73
CA ASP A 56 -5.65 9.03 -14.83
C ASP A 56 -7.02 9.55 -14.35
N GLU A 57 -7.50 9.01 -13.23
CA GLU A 57 -8.75 9.37 -12.59
C GLU A 57 -8.51 9.87 -11.16
N GLU A 58 -9.51 10.54 -10.57
CA GLU A 58 -9.44 10.94 -9.17
C GLU A 58 -9.50 9.72 -8.25
N VAL A 59 -8.65 9.69 -7.24
CA VAL A 59 -8.57 8.59 -6.28
C VAL A 59 -8.36 9.10 -4.86
N ASN A 60 -8.70 8.25 -3.89
CA ASN A 60 -8.22 8.39 -2.53
C ASN A 60 -7.12 7.37 -2.27
N LEU A 61 -6.07 7.78 -1.59
CA LEU A 61 -5.00 6.89 -1.15
C LEU A 61 -4.59 7.17 0.28
N ALA A 62 -3.95 6.21 0.91
CA ALA A 62 -3.33 6.37 2.22
C ALA A 62 -1.99 5.65 2.25
N VAL A 63 -1.04 6.21 2.99
CA VAL A 63 0.27 5.60 3.27
C VAL A 63 0.41 5.43 4.77
N CYS A 64 0.79 4.23 5.20
CA CYS A 64 1.07 3.92 6.60
C CYS A 64 2.39 3.15 6.75
N GLY A 65 2.98 3.12 7.96
CA GLY A 65 4.11 2.26 8.32
C GLY A 65 5.39 2.97 8.68
N GLY A 66 5.61 4.19 8.25
CA GLY A 66 6.79 4.99 8.57
C GLY A 66 6.50 6.47 8.49
N ASP A 67 7.52 7.27 8.80
CA ASP A 67 7.45 8.72 8.66
C ASP A 67 7.61 9.08 7.16
N PHE A 68 6.54 8.89 6.41
CA PHE A 68 6.48 9.20 4.98
C PHE A 68 5.61 10.42 4.73
N GLY A 69 5.98 11.21 3.72
CA GLY A 69 5.14 12.28 3.19
C GLY A 69 4.49 11.85 1.87
N ILE A 70 3.31 12.37 1.60
CA ILE A 70 2.57 12.17 0.35
C ILE A 70 2.55 13.50 -0.38
N ASP A 71 3.43 13.68 -1.35
CA ASP A 71 3.49 14.89 -2.17
C ASP A 71 2.54 14.71 -3.37
N VAL A 72 1.52 15.55 -3.45
CA VAL A 72 0.55 15.63 -4.55
C VAL A 72 0.70 16.99 -5.22
N GLY A 73 1.38 17.00 -6.36
CA GLY A 73 1.56 18.23 -7.14
C GLY A 73 2.26 19.37 -6.38
N GLY A 74 3.17 19.07 -5.46
CA GLY A 74 3.92 20.05 -4.64
C GLY A 74 3.29 20.34 -3.26
N LYS A 75 2.13 19.75 -2.95
CA LYS A 75 1.54 19.82 -1.62
C LYS A 75 1.78 18.53 -0.86
N VAL A 76 2.48 18.61 0.26
CA VAL A 76 2.84 17.45 1.08
C VAL A 76 1.80 17.23 2.18
N TYR A 77 1.28 16.01 2.24
CA TYR A 77 0.40 15.51 3.28
C TYR A 77 1.14 14.51 4.16
N PRO A 78 0.82 14.40 5.45
CA PRO A 78 1.40 13.39 6.32
C PRO A 78 0.89 11.99 5.98
N ALA A 79 1.66 10.96 6.36
CA ALA A 79 1.19 9.59 6.44
C ALA A 79 0.03 9.42 7.43
N ASP A 80 -0.53 8.22 7.50
CA ASP A 80 -1.61 7.83 8.42
C ASP A 80 -2.90 8.65 8.25
N LYS A 81 -3.13 9.13 7.03
CA LYS A 81 -4.31 9.90 6.64
C LYS A 81 -4.75 9.52 5.23
N ALA A 82 -6.07 9.55 4.99
CA ALA A 82 -6.61 9.49 3.63
C ALA A 82 -6.35 10.81 2.90
N VAL A 83 -5.84 10.73 1.68
CA VAL A 83 -5.50 11.87 0.82
C VAL A 83 -6.23 11.73 -0.50
N HIS A 84 -6.97 12.75 -0.88
CA HIS A 84 -7.59 12.85 -2.19
C HIS A 84 -6.59 13.31 -3.24
N VAL A 85 -6.54 12.61 -4.35
CA VAL A 85 -5.65 12.87 -5.48
C VAL A 85 -6.50 13.15 -6.72
N PRO A 86 -6.41 14.35 -7.31
CA PRO A 86 -7.14 14.68 -8.54
C PRO A 86 -6.63 13.87 -9.75
N ALA A 87 -7.49 13.71 -10.75
CA ALA A 87 -7.12 13.11 -12.03
C ALA A 87 -5.93 13.85 -12.67
N GLY A 88 -5.01 13.12 -13.28
CA GLY A 88 -3.78 13.64 -13.90
C GLY A 88 -2.70 14.09 -12.92
N ALA A 89 -2.91 13.92 -11.60
CA ALA A 89 -1.92 14.34 -10.62
C ALA A 89 -0.83 13.29 -10.43
N THR A 90 0.41 13.78 -10.28
CA THR A 90 1.54 12.95 -9.87
C THR A 90 1.64 12.93 -8.35
N VAL A 91 1.75 11.74 -7.80
CA VAL A 91 1.98 11.48 -6.38
C VAL A 91 3.40 10.97 -6.18
N ARG A 92 4.14 11.61 -5.29
CA ARG A 92 5.48 11.16 -4.87
C ARG A 92 5.47 10.85 -3.39
N ILE A 93 5.89 9.66 -3.03
CA ILE A 93 6.07 9.30 -1.62
C ILE A 93 7.48 9.71 -1.19
N THR A 94 7.56 10.65 -0.26
CA THR A 94 8.82 11.15 0.29
C THR A 94 9.18 10.40 1.55
N THR A 95 10.49 10.20 1.77
CA THR A 95 11.02 9.57 2.99
C THR A 95 11.16 10.61 4.11
N GLY A 96 10.70 10.23 5.30
CA GLY A 96 10.98 10.96 6.54
C GLY A 96 12.18 10.36 7.30
N ASN A 97 12.22 10.62 8.58
CA ASN A 97 13.36 10.26 9.44
C ASN A 97 13.23 8.89 10.11
N ALA A 98 12.10 8.20 9.97
CA ALA A 98 11.81 6.94 10.65
C ALA A 98 10.97 6.00 9.79
N GLY A 99 11.25 4.70 9.92
CA GLY A 99 10.55 3.65 9.21
C GLY A 99 11.26 3.21 7.93
N THR A 100 11.24 1.90 7.69
CA THR A 100 11.89 1.28 6.52
C THR A 100 10.88 0.86 5.48
N TYR A 101 9.73 0.37 5.92
CA TYR A 101 8.65 -0.12 5.07
C TYR A 101 7.44 0.78 5.14
N GLY A 102 6.83 1.02 3.99
CA GLY A 102 5.55 1.71 3.88
C GLY A 102 4.58 0.91 3.03
N SER A 103 3.31 1.03 3.36
CA SER A 103 2.18 0.43 2.66
C SER A 103 1.29 1.53 2.12
N LEU A 104 1.09 1.54 0.80
CA LEU A 104 0.21 2.47 0.11
C LEU A 104 -1.03 1.71 -0.38
N ALA A 105 -2.19 2.09 0.15
CA ALA A 105 -3.50 1.62 -0.30
C ALA A 105 -4.16 2.66 -1.20
N VAL A 106 -4.87 2.18 -2.22
CA VAL A 106 -5.71 3.01 -3.10
C VAL A 106 -7.16 2.57 -2.95
N ALA A 107 -8.07 3.52 -2.79
CA ALA A 107 -9.50 3.25 -2.69
C ALA A 107 -10.00 2.44 -3.90
N GLY A 108 -10.82 1.43 -3.63
CA GLY A 108 -11.32 0.53 -4.66
C GLY A 108 -10.42 -0.67 -4.97
N GLY A 109 -9.22 -0.73 -4.38
CA GLY A 109 -8.31 -1.87 -4.50
C GLY A 109 -7.64 -1.99 -5.87
N LEU A 110 -6.51 -2.67 -5.91
CA LEU A 110 -5.72 -2.87 -7.13
C LEU A 110 -6.29 -4.04 -7.94
N ASP A 111 -6.43 -3.85 -9.25
CA ASP A 111 -6.84 -4.91 -10.18
C ASP A 111 -5.66 -5.83 -10.52
N ILE A 112 -5.37 -6.71 -9.58
CA ILE A 112 -4.31 -7.71 -9.66
C ILE A 112 -4.94 -9.10 -9.56
N PRO A 113 -4.62 -10.04 -10.46
CA PRO A 113 -5.16 -11.39 -10.41
C PRO A 113 -4.66 -12.15 -9.18
N GLU A 114 -5.53 -12.96 -8.60
CA GLU A 114 -5.14 -13.89 -7.55
C GLU A 114 -4.41 -15.10 -8.11
N VAL A 115 -3.30 -15.44 -7.46
CA VAL A 115 -2.57 -16.69 -7.72
C VAL A 115 -2.51 -17.49 -6.43
N MET A 116 -3.16 -18.64 -6.41
CA MET A 116 -3.27 -19.49 -5.22
C MET A 116 -3.91 -18.73 -4.03
N GLY A 117 -5.00 -17.98 -4.29
CA GLY A 117 -5.76 -17.24 -3.27
C GLY A 117 -5.08 -16.01 -2.68
N SER A 118 -4.07 -15.45 -3.37
CA SER A 118 -3.36 -14.24 -2.94
C SER A 118 -2.89 -13.41 -4.13
N ARG A 119 -2.93 -12.07 -3.95
CA ARG A 119 -2.34 -11.09 -4.88
C ARG A 119 -0.91 -10.72 -4.53
N SER A 120 -0.33 -11.33 -3.47
CA SER A 120 1.06 -11.03 -3.07
C SER A 120 2.07 -11.48 -4.09
N THR A 121 3.05 -10.62 -4.35
CA THR A 121 4.23 -10.93 -5.14
C THR A 121 5.16 -11.87 -4.37
N ASN A 122 5.49 -13.01 -4.97
CA ASN A 122 6.57 -13.85 -4.51
C ASN A 122 7.74 -13.73 -5.49
N LEU A 123 8.68 -12.86 -5.18
CA LEU A 123 9.83 -12.57 -6.06
C LEU A 123 10.73 -13.77 -6.31
N ARG A 124 10.80 -14.70 -5.35
CA ARG A 124 11.65 -15.90 -5.46
C ARG A 124 11.10 -16.88 -6.49
N CYS A 125 9.78 -17.04 -6.52
CA CYS A 125 9.10 -17.94 -7.44
C CYS A 125 8.62 -17.25 -8.73
N GLY A 126 8.66 -15.90 -8.78
CA GLY A 126 8.18 -15.12 -9.91
C GLY A 126 6.67 -15.24 -10.11
N ILE A 127 5.86 -15.30 -9.03
CA ILE A 127 4.41 -15.47 -9.10
C ILE A 127 3.66 -14.43 -8.26
N GLY A 128 2.40 -14.22 -8.61
CA GLY A 128 1.50 -13.26 -7.96
C GLY A 128 1.93 -11.81 -8.17
N GLY A 129 1.20 -10.89 -7.56
CA GLY A 129 1.43 -9.48 -7.76
C GLY A 129 1.35 -9.05 -9.22
N PHE A 130 2.07 -8.00 -9.57
CA PHE A 130 2.20 -7.56 -10.95
C PHE A 130 3.27 -8.39 -11.67
N GLU A 131 2.84 -9.34 -12.51
CA GLU A 131 3.71 -10.22 -13.31
C GLU A 131 4.79 -10.99 -12.49
N GLY A 132 4.53 -11.28 -11.21
CA GLY A 132 5.47 -12.02 -10.36
C GLY A 132 6.75 -11.25 -9.99
N ARG A 133 6.81 -9.95 -10.22
CA ARG A 133 8.00 -9.10 -10.06
C ARG A 133 7.72 -7.81 -9.30
N ALA A 134 8.77 -7.12 -8.92
CA ALA A 134 8.65 -5.74 -8.45
C ALA A 134 8.22 -4.80 -9.59
N LEU A 135 7.49 -3.75 -9.22
CA LEU A 135 7.05 -2.72 -10.15
C LEU A 135 8.24 -1.95 -10.76
N ARG A 136 8.04 -1.50 -11.98
CA ARG A 136 8.99 -0.71 -12.78
C ARG A 136 8.30 0.55 -13.30
N ALA A 137 9.07 1.52 -13.70
CA ALA A 137 8.56 2.68 -14.41
C ALA A 137 7.84 2.25 -15.70
N GLY A 138 6.65 2.80 -15.93
CA GLY A 138 5.78 2.46 -17.05
C GLY A 138 4.80 1.33 -16.81
N ASP A 139 4.84 0.65 -15.65
CA ASP A 139 3.79 -0.32 -15.30
C ASP A 139 2.47 0.41 -15.04
N VAL A 140 1.37 -0.16 -15.56
CA VAL A 140 0.00 0.36 -15.38
C VAL A 140 -0.81 -0.68 -14.63
N ILE A 141 -1.46 -0.26 -13.56
CA ILE A 141 -2.33 -1.12 -12.74
C ILE A 141 -3.72 -0.48 -12.68
N GLY A 142 -4.74 -1.23 -13.07
CA GLY A 142 -6.14 -0.81 -12.93
C GLY A 142 -6.62 -0.83 -11.47
N LEU A 143 -7.74 -0.18 -11.22
CA LEU A 143 -8.49 -0.29 -9.97
C LEU A 143 -9.71 -1.18 -10.20
N ARG A 144 -10.04 -2.04 -9.23
CA ARG A 144 -11.21 -2.94 -9.32
C ARG A 144 -12.53 -2.18 -9.15
N HIS A 145 -12.53 -1.15 -8.33
CA HIS A 145 -13.70 -0.33 -7.98
C HIS A 145 -13.34 1.16 -8.05
N PRO A 146 -13.11 1.70 -9.26
CA PRO A 146 -12.66 3.09 -9.42
C PRO A 146 -13.66 4.12 -8.89
N GLU A 147 -14.96 3.78 -8.86
CA GLU A 147 -16.01 4.62 -8.29
C GLU A 147 -15.80 5.00 -6.81
N LYS A 148 -15.02 4.23 -6.07
CA LYS A 148 -14.66 4.55 -4.68
C LYS A 148 -13.67 5.70 -4.56
N GLY A 149 -12.98 6.06 -5.62
CA GLY A 149 -12.07 7.21 -5.65
C GLY A 149 -12.77 8.55 -5.42
N GLN A 150 -14.07 8.63 -5.73
CA GLN A 150 -14.88 9.85 -5.63
C GLN A 150 -15.45 10.13 -4.23
N GLN A 151 -15.23 9.24 -3.26
CA GLN A 151 -15.73 9.43 -1.90
C GLN A 151 -14.89 10.46 -1.14
N ASP A 152 -15.53 11.30 -0.34
CA ASP A 152 -14.79 12.17 0.59
C ASP A 152 -14.34 11.37 1.82
N LEU A 153 -13.07 11.01 1.84
CA LEU A 153 -12.42 10.30 2.94
C LEU A 153 -11.41 11.17 3.69
N SER A 154 -11.34 12.46 3.39
CA SER A 154 -10.34 13.39 3.96
C SER A 154 -10.39 13.54 5.48
N TRP A 155 -11.52 13.17 6.10
CA TRP A 155 -11.72 13.15 7.55
C TRP A 155 -11.12 11.89 8.22
N ARG A 156 -10.76 10.85 7.45
CA ARG A 156 -10.17 9.63 8.00
C ARG A 156 -8.67 9.83 8.26
N TRP A 157 -8.28 9.63 9.49
CA TRP A 157 -6.90 9.71 9.95
C TRP A 157 -6.67 8.79 11.15
N VAL A 158 -5.43 8.39 11.37
CA VAL A 158 -5.04 7.62 12.55
C VAL A 158 -4.52 8.59 13.61
N PRO A 159 -5.09 8.61 14.81
CA PRO A 159 -4.59 9.46 15.89
C PRO A 159 -3.14 9.08 16.24
N GLU A 160 -2.28 10.07 16.42
CA GLU A 160 -0.84 9.90 16.71
C GLU A 160 -0.52 8.93 17.88
N GLN A 161 -1.49 8.73 18.77
CA GLN A 161 -1.33 7.89 19.96
C GLN A 161 -1.58 6.40 19.73
N ILE A 162 -2.12 5.98 18.60
CA ILE A 162 -2.47 4.57 18.34
C ILE A 162 -1.35 3.79 17.63
N GLY A 163 -0.39 4.44 17.03
CA GLY A 163 0.53 3.78 16.08
C GLY A 163 1.97 3.56 16.55
N ARG A 164 2.35 4.04 17.73
CA ARG A 164 3.74 3.89 18.20
C ARG A 164 3.83 3.03 19.44
N ALA A 165 3.60 1.73 19.29
CA ALA A 165 4.19 0.78 20.20
C ALA A 165 5.72 0.88 20.02
N SER A 166 6.36 1.77 20.78
CA SER A 166 7.80 1.68 20.92
C SER A 166 8.09 0.39 21.70
N CYS A 167 8.60 -0.62 21.03
CA CYS A 167 9.30 -1.71 21.69
C CYS A 167 10.54 -1.12 22.39
N ARG A 168 10.34 -0.48 23.54
CA ARG A 168 11.38 -0.32 24.53
C ARG A 168 11.29 -1.53 25.44
N GLU A 169 11.94 -2.60 25.05
CA GLU A 169 12.37 -3.59 26.03
C GLU A 169 13.20 -2.85 27.08
N ARG A 170 12.67 -2.79 28.29
CA ARG A 170 13.49 -2.51 29.45
C ARG A 170 14.17 -3.83 29.82
N VAL A 171 15.44 -3.93 29.55
CA VAL A 171 16.35 -4.86 30.22
C VAL A 171 16.53 -4.42 31.67
#